data_c8218f923eeca5dbbb760cbb8fc3ea04
#
_entry.id   c8218f923eeca5dbbb760cbb8fc3ea04
#
_cell.length_a   1.000
_cell.length_b   1.000
_cell.length_c   1.000
_cell.angle_alpha   90.00
_cell.angle_beta   90.00
_cell.angle_gamma   90.00
#
_symmetry.space_group_name_H-M   'P 1'
#
loop_
_entity.id
_entity.type
_entity.pdbx_description
1 polymer ?
#
loop_
_entity_poly.entity_id
_entity_poly.type
_entity_poly.pdbx_seq_one_letter_code
_entity_poly.pdbx_strand_id
1 'polypeptide(L)'
;MVNPRFVVKRFSEDKYTSFFNPNTGFFARLEDKECEEPFWASHGPELMDISITNWCDKGCLFCYRSSDEAGEHLSVSDYRELMRQAKEMHVFQVALGGGNPNQHPDFVEILRMTREDFGIVPNYTTNGRGLTADVLRASAVHCGAVAVSAYAPFLETAEAVRRLAGQGVQVNLHFLLSSRSVATAISWI
;
A
#
# COMPACT_ATOMS: atom_id res chain seq x y z
N MET A 1 0.01 -16.73 21.08
CA MET A 1 0.57 -15.36 21.13
C MET A 1 1.70 -15.30 20.11
N VAL A 2 1.50 -14.59 19.01
CA VAL A 2 2.55 -14.37 18.01
C VAL A 2 3.51 -13.36 18.63
N ASN A 3 4.74 -13.80 18.87
CA ASN A 3 5.80 -12.91 19.37
C ASN A 3 6.03 -11.81 18.32
N PRO A 4 5.82 -10.52 18.62
CA PRO A 4 6.00 -9.46 17.64
C PRO A 4 7.50 -9.35 17.35
N ARG A 5 7.94 -10.00 16.28
CA ARG A 5 9.31 -9.81 15.80
C ARG A 5 9.38 -8.45 15.12
N PHE A 6 9.94 -7.49 15.83
CA PHE A 6 10.35 -6.25 15.21
C PHE A 6 11.53 -6.49 14.25
N VAL A 7 11.44 -5.90 13.07
CA VAL A 7 12.60 -5.70 12.21
C VAL A 7 13.28 -4.42 12.69
N VAL A 8 14.52 -4.53 13.15
CA VAL A 8 15.31 -3.41 13.66
C VAL A 8 16.47 -3.17 12.71
N LYS A 9 16.61 -1.92 12.23
CA LYS A 9 17.70 -1.51 11.36
C LYS A 9 18.40 -0.29 11.92
N ARG A 10 19.71 -0.40 12.08
CA ARG A 10 20.60 0.70 12.48
C ARG A 10 21.24 1.33 11.26
N PHE A 11 21.04 2.61 11.09
CA PHE A 11 21.66 3.45 10.06
C PHE A 11 22.73 4.33 10.75
N SER A 12 23.93 3.77 10.86
CA SER A 12 24.99 4.39 11.71
C SER A 12 25.52 5.69 11.12
N GLU A 13 25.55 5.81 9.80
CA GLU A 13 26.00 7.04 9.12
C GLU A 13 25.00 8.18 9.30
N ASP A 14 23.70 7.87 9.23
CA ASP A 14 22.61 8.83 9.39
C ASP A 14 22.18 8.96 10.87
N LYS A 15 22.83 8.21 11.78
CA LYS A 15 22.66 8.28 13.24
C LYS A 15 21.21 8.04 13.72
N TYR A 16 20.50 7.09 13.12
CA TYR A 16 19.17 6.66 13.59
C TYR A 16 18.98 5.15 13.55
N THR A 17 17.93 4.69 14.24
CA THR A 17 17.49 3.28 14.25
C THR A 17 16.01 3.21 13.95
N SER A 18 15.63 2.43 12.94
CA SER A 18 14.24 2.17 12.60
C SER A 18 13.76 0.84 13.19
N PHE A 19 12.54 0.84 13.70
CA PHE A 19 11.82 -0.31 14.24
C PHE A 19 10.54 -0.49 13.44
N PHE A 20 10.35 -1.66 12.87
CA PHE A 20 9.14 -1.98 12.11
C PHE A 20 8.55 -3.31 12.55
N ASN A 21 7.24 -3.33 12.81
CA ASN A 21 6.51 -4.56 13.07
C ASN A 21 5.70 -4.95 11.82
N PRO A 22 6.11 -5.99 11.08
CA PRO A 22 5.45 -6.38 9.83
C PRO A 22 4.04 -6.97 10.01
N ASN A 23 3.62 -7.24 11.26
CA ASN A 23 2.29 -7.77 11.55
C ASN A 23 1.28 -6.67 11.89
N THR A 24 1.73 -5.56 12.47
CA THR A 24 0.86 -4.46 12.91
C THR A 24 1.03 -3.20 12.09
N GLY A 25 2.08 -3.12 11.25
CA GLY A 25 2.47 -1.90 10.55
C GLY A 25 3.09 -0.83 11.45
N PHE A 26 3.29 -1.12 12.76
CA PHE A 26 3.92 -0.16 13.67
C PHE A 26 5.33 0.18 13.17
N PHE A 27 5.59 1.46 13.04
CA PHE A 27 6.89 2.00 12.66
C PHE A 27 7.32 3.06 13.68
N ALA A 28 8.58 3.03 14.08
CA ALA A 28 9.19 4.08 14.88
C ALA A 28 10.64 4.30 14.43
N ARG A 29 11.08 5.54 14.45
CA ARG A 29 12.47 5.94 14.27
C ARG A 29 12.96 6.55 15.57
N LEU A 30 14.11 6.09 16.05
CA LEU A 30 14.84 6.69 17.15
C LEU A 30 16.11 7.33 16.60
N GLU A 31 16.26 8.61 16.82
CA GLU A 31 17.38 9.42 16.37
C GLU A 31 18.37 9.62 17.52
N ASP A 32 19.64 9.59 17.20
CA ASP A 32 20.69 10.03 18.13
C ASP A 32 20.66 11.56 18.23
N LYS A 33 21.18 12.12 19.30
CA LYS A 33 21.18 13.58 19.54
C LYS A 33 21.83 14.43 18.45
N GLU A 34 22.67 13.81 17.64
CA GLU A 34 23.42 14.42 16.53
C GLU A 34 22.85 14.02 15.15
N CYS A 35 21.63 13.48 15.11
CA CYS A 35 20.99 13.13 13.84
C CYS A 35 20.63 14.40 13.09
N GLU A 36 21.14 14.53 11.88
CA GLU A 36 20.63 15.47 10.88
C GLU A 36 19.81 14.66 9.88
N GLU A 37 18.50 14.89 9.83
CA GLU A 37 17.65 14.17 8.90
C GLU A 37 18.06 14.50 7.45
N PRO A 38 18.57 13.52 6.66
CA PRO A 38 18.99 13.80 5.31
C PRO A 38 17.77 14.11 4.42
N PHE A 39 17.97 14.94 3.41
CA PHE A 39 16.92 15.23 2.41
C PHE A 39 16.45 13.96 1.66
N TRP A 40 17.29 12.96 1.61
CA TRP A 40 16.99 11.62 1.11
C TRP A 40 17.69 10.57 1.98
N ALA A 41 17.08 9.38 2.09
CA ALA A 41 17.70 8.27 2.77
C ALA A 41 18.84 7.70 1.90
N SER A 42 20.08 7.69 2.41
CA SER A 42 21.25 7.15 1.71
C SER A 42 21.14 5.64 1.43
N HIS A 43 20.34 4.93 2.22
CA HIS A 43 20.14 3.48 2.17
C HIS A 43 18.82 3.06 1.51
N GLY A 44 18.07 4.01 0.96
CA GLY A 44 16.74 3.77 0.40
C GLY A 44 15.60 4.07 1.38
N PRO A 45 14.36 4.16 0.86
CA PRO A 45 13.18 4.52 1.65
C PRO A 45 12.71 3.36 2.54
N GLU A 46 12.02 3.68 3.63
CA GLU A 46 11.31 2.68 4.45
C GLU A 46 9.99 2.22 3.81
N LEU A 47 9.37 3.10 3.01
CA LEU A 47 8.16 2.86 2.24
C LEU A 47 8.36 3.32 0.80
N MET A 48 7.90 2.52 -0.18
CA MET A 48 7.85 2.89 -1.58
C MET A 48 6.42 2.88 -2.10
N ASP A 49 6.03 3.94 -2.80
CA ASP A 49 4.80 3.94 -3.61
C ASP A 49 5.10 3.44 -5.02
N ILE A 50 4.38 2.41 -5.47
CA ILE A 50 4.64 1.74 -6.74
C ILE A 50 3.35 1.68 -7.56
N SER A 51 3.40 2.24 -8.77
CA SER A 51 2.34 2.07 -9.76
C SER A 51 2.55 0.75 -10.51
N ILE A 52 1.73 -0.26 -10.22
CA ILE A 52 1.80 -1.58 -10.89
C ILE A 52 0.90 -1.67 -12.12
N THR A 53 0.00 -0.72 -12.29
CA THR A 53 -0.90 -0.66 -13.44
C THR A 53 -1.35 0.76 -13.69
N ASN A 54 -1.67 1.08 -14.94
CA ASN A 54 -2.43 2.28 -15.29
C ASN A 54 -3.86 1.97 -15.72
N TRP A 55 -4.26 0.69 -15.65
CA TRP A 55 -5.61 0.23 -15.97
C TRP A 55 -6.60 0.55 -14.84
N CYS A 56 -7.77 1.10 -15.18
CA CYS A 56 -8.82 1.40 -14.22
C CYS A 56 -10.19 1.53 -14.92
N ASP A 57 -11.21 0.90 -14.38
CA ASP A 57 -12.58 0.92 -14.89
C ASP A 57 -13.47 2.04 -14.31
N LYS A 58 -12.92 2.92 -13.46
CA LYS A 58 -13.75 3.92 -12.77
C LYS A 58 -13.88 5.25 -13.50
N GLY A 59 -12.87 5.69 -14.24
CA GLY A 59 -12.91 6.93 -15.05
C GLY A 59 -13.15 8.20 -14.23
N CYS A 60 -12.45 8.39 -13.10
CA CYS A 60 -12.61 9.56 -12.25
C CYS A 60 -12.13 10.83 -12.94
N LEU A 61 -12.96 11.88 -13.00
CA LEU A 61 -12.63 13.17 -13.64
C LEU A 61 -11.42 13.90 -13.02
N PHE A 62 -11.09 13.57 -11.77
CA PHE A 62 -9.97 14.15 -11.01
C PHE A 62 -8.81 13.16 -10.86
N CYS A 63 -8.74 12.13 -11.71
CA CYS A 63 -7.67 11.15 -11.67
C CYS A 63 -6.32 11.79 -12.04
N TYR A 64 -5.40 11.89 -11.09
CA TYR A 64 -4.07 12.47 -11.34
C TYR A 64 -3.19 11.59 -12.25
N ARG A 65 -3.57 10.31 -12.43
CA ARG A 65 -2.90 9.36 -13.32
C ARG A 65 -3.52 9.30 -14.71
N SER A 66 -4.71 9.88 -14.90
CA SER A 66 -5.50 9.72 -16.13
C SER A 66 -5.69 8.25 -16.53
N SER A 67 -5.87 7.39 -15.51
CA SER A 67 -6.01 5.94 -15.71
C SER A 67 -7.36 5.59 -16.32
N ASP A 68 -7.34 4.65 -17.26
CA ASP A 68 -8.52 4.16 -17.98
C ASP A 68 -8.39 2.66 -18.32
N GLU A 69 -9.33 2.12 -19.08
CA GLU A 69 -9.34 0.72 -19.50
C GLU A 69 -8.32 0.38 -20.60
N ALA A 70 -7.60 1.36 -21.15
CA ALA A 70 -6.49 1.16 -22.09
C ALA A 70 -5.13 1.18 -21.38
N GLY A 71 -5.11 1.38 -20.06
CA GLY A 71 -3.88 1.45 -19.26
C GLY A 71 -3.10 0.14 -19.25
N GLU A 72 -1.79 0.23 -19.28
CA GLU A 72 -0.87 -0.91 -19.25
C GLU A 72 -0.62 -1.42 -17.84
N HIS A 73 -0.17 -2.66 -17.75
CA HIS A 73 0.24 -3.34 -16.53
C HIS A 73 1.76 -3.50 -16.49
N LEU A 74 2.36 -3.31 -15.31
CA LEU A 74 3.76 -3.68 -15.08
C LEU A 74 3.89 -5.19 -15.13
N SER A 75 4.89 -5.69 -15.84
CA SER A 75 5.11 -7.14 -15.90
C SER A 75 5.54 -7.71 -14.54
N VAL A 76 5.18 -8.98 -14.27
CA VAL A 76 5.61 -9.67 -13.03
C VAL A 76 7.12 -9.76 -12.95
N SER A 77 7.82 -9.91 -14.10
CA SER A 77 9.29 -9.96 -14.16
C SER A 77 9.92 -8.63 -13.73
N ASP A 78 9.41 -7.51 -14.23
CA ASP A 78 9.92 -6.17 -13.87
C ASP A 78 9.58 -5.85 -12.42
N TYR A 79 8.38 -6.22 -11.96
CA TYR A 79 8.02 -6.07 -10.55
C TYR A 79 8.93 -6.90 -9.63
N ARG A 80 9.26 -8.13 -10.01
CA ARG A 80 10.19 -8.98 -9.26
C ARG A 80 11.58 -8.37 -9.15
N GLU A 81 12.09 -7.81 -10.23
CA GLU A 81 13.38 -7.12 -10.22
C GLU A 81 13.35 -5.87 -9.34
N LEU A 82 12.27 -5.10 -9.40
CA LEU A 82 12.07 -3.95 -8.50
C LEU A 82 12.05 -4.38 -7.02
N MET A 83 11.37 -5.48 -6.69
CA MET A 83 11.34 -6.01 -5.31
C MET A 83 12.69 -6.55 -4.86
N ARG A 84 13.48 -7.11 -5.76
CA ARG A 84 14.86 -7.52 -5.45
C ARG A 84 15.70 -6.30 -5.02
N GLN A 85 15.63 -5.20 -5.77
CA GLN A 85 16.31 -3.96 -5.43
C GLN A 85 15.76 -3.33 -4.14
N ALA A 86 14.44 -3.30 -3.97
CA ALA A 86 13.81 -2.82 -2.74
C ALA A 86 14.27 -3.59 -1.50
N LYS A 87 14.44 -4.91 -1.60
CA LYS A 87 14.96 -5.74 -0.52
C LYS A 87 16.42 -5.40 -0.19
N GLU A 88 17.25 -5.17 -1.20
CA GLU A 88 18.65 -4.74 -1.02
C GLU A 88 18.76 -3.37 -0.36
N MET A 89 17.86 -2.45 -0.72
CA MET A 89 17.72 -1.15 -0.08
C MET A 89 17.02 -1.20 1.29
N HIS A 90 16.65 -2.39 1.75
CA HIS A 90 16.00 -2.58 3.04
C HIS A 90 14.64 -1.93 3.21
N VAL A 91 13.86 -1.79 2.15
CA VAL A 91 12.47 -1.32 2.20
C VAL A 91 11.65 -2.24 3.10
N PHE A 92 10.84 -1.68 4.00
CA PHE A 92 9.98 -2.46 4.90
C PHE A 92 8.62 -2.77 4.27
N GLN A 93 8.07 -1.83 3.52
CA GLN A 93 6.73 -1.94 2.97
C GLN A 93 6.59 -1.18 1.65
N VAL A 94 5.63 -1.61 0.86
CA VAL A 94 5.26 -0.95 -0.39
C VAL A 94 3.78 -0.60 -0.38
N ALA A 95 3.42 0.53 -1.00
CA ALA A 95 2.06 0.92 -1.28
C ALA A 95 1.81 0.76 -2.80
N LEU A 96 1.01 -0.23 -3.17
CA LEU A 96 0.68 -0.52 -4.55
C LEU A 96 -0.48 0.37 -5.01
N GLY A 97 -0.26 1.05 -6.11
CA GLY A 97 -1.19 2.00 -6.68
C GLY A 97 -1.15 2.01 -8.21
N GLY A 98 -1.50 3.17 -8.77
CA GLY A 98 -1.55 3.42 -10.20
C GLY A 98 -2.97 3.69 -10.65
N GLY A 99 -3.56 2.82 -11.48
CA GLY A 99 -4.98 2.77 -11.76
C GLY A 99 -5.74 2.13 -10.60
N ASN A 100 -6.33 0.95 -10.81
CA ASN A 100 -6.87 0.15 -9.70
C ASN A 100 -6.02 -1.11 -9.54
N PRO A 101 -5.07 -1.17 -8.59
CA PRO A 101 -4.02 -2.21 -8.55
C PRO A 101 -4.58 -3.63 -8.41
N ASN A 102 -5.69 -3.82 -7.68
CA ASN A 102 -6.30 -5.13 -7.53
C ASN A 102 -7.01 -5.67 -8.80
N GLN A 103 -7.03 -4.88 -9.88
CA GLN A 103 -7.46 -5.31 -11.21
C GLN A 103 -6.29 -5.65 -12.14
N HIS A 104 -5.06 -5.61 -11.62
CA HIS A 104 -3.91 -6.19 -12.32
C HIS A 104 -4.12 -7.71 -12.47
N PRO A 105 -3.89 -8.30 -13.66
CA PRO A 105 -4.13 -9.74 -13.89
C PRO A 105 -3.41 -10.64 -12.89
N ASP A 106 -2.17 -10.30 -12.53
CA ASP A 106 -1.31 -11.08 -11.64
C ASP A 106 -1.28 -10.52 -10.20
N PHE A 107 -2.30 -9.74 -9.80
CA PHE A 107 -2.29 -9.03 -8.50
C PHE A 107 -2.08 -9.97 -7.30
N VAL A 108 -2.74 -11.11 -7.29
CA VAL A 108 -2.61 -12.11 -6.21
C VAL A 108 -1.17 -12.61 -6.08
N GLU A 109 -0.52 -12.88 -7.20
CA GLU A 109 0.89 -13.31 -7.23
C GLU A 109 1.83 -12.17 -6.79
N ILE A 110 1.55 -10.94 -7.19
CA ILE A 110 2.29 -9.75 -6.75
C ILE A 110 2.25 -9.62 -5.23
N LEU A 111 1.07 -9.76 -4.60
CA LEU A 111 0.94 -9.72 -3.14
C LEU A 111 1.73 -10.84 -2.45
N ARG A 112 1.53 -12.07 -2.92
CA ARG A 112 2.22 -13.24 -2.38
C ARG A 112 3.74 -13.07 -2.47
N MET A 113 4.25 -12.78 -3.64
CA MET A 113 5.68 -12.62 -3.92
C MET A 113 6.29 -11.52 -3.04
N THR A 114 5.64 -10.35 -2.94
CA THR A 114 6.13 -9.25 -2.11
C THR A 114 6.29 -9.68 -0.65
N ARG A 115 5.31 -10.40 -0.12
CA ARG A 115 5.31 -10.82 1.28
C ARG A 115 6.21 -12.01 1.55
N GLU A 116 6.11 -13.06 0.73
CA GLU A 116 6.75 -14.35 1.01
C GLU A 116 8.18 -14.43 0.45
N ASP A 117 8.40 -14.01 -0.81
CA ASP A 117 9.71 -14.14 -1.44
C ASP A 117 10.67 -13.01 -1.00
N PHE A 118 10.15 -11.81 -0.76
CA PHE A 118 10.98 -10.65 -0.42
C PHE A 118 10.88 -10.21 1.05
N GLY A 119 9.84 -10.62 1.77
CA GLY A 119 9.64 -10.23 3.18
C GLY A 119 9.23 -8.77 3.37
N ILE A 120 8.80 -8.11 2.30
CA ILE A 120 8.29 -6.74 2.28
C ILE A 120 6.79 -6.77 2.49
N VAL A 121 6.23 -5.83 3.26
CA VAL A 121 4.78 -5.78 3.51
C VAL A 121 4.09 -5.04 2.37
N PRO A 122 3.22 -5.70 1.56
CA PRO A 122 2.41 -5.00 0.58
C PRO A 122 1.21 -4.34 1.24
N ASN A 123 0.94 -3.11 0.84
CA ASN A 123 -0.30 -2.38 1.07
C ASN A 123 -0.84 -1.93 -0.29
N TYR A 124 -2.11 -1.60 -0.41
CA TYR A 124 -2.61 -1.04 -1.66
C TYR A 124 -3.80 -0.11 -1.46
N THR A 125 -4.04 0.73 -2.45
CA THR A 125 -5.22 1.58 -2.53
C THR A 125 -6.14 1.09 -3.64
N THR A 126 -7.42 0.95 -3.36
CA THR A 126 -8.42 0.48 -4.32
C THR A 126 -9.59 1.46 -4.44
N ASN A 127 -10.21 1.49 -5.62
CA ASN A 127 -11.50 2.16 -5.84
C ASN A 127 -12.70 1.32 -5.37
N GLY A 128 -12.46 0.12 -4.83
CA GLY A 128 -13.46 -0.83 -4.33
C GLY A 128 -13.96 -1.84 -5.36
N ARG A 129 -13.62 -1.69 -6.63
CA ARG A 129 -14.02 -2.63 -7.70
C ARG A 129 -12.99 -3.74 -7.87
N GLY A 130 -13.39 -4.86 -8.46
CA GLY A 130 -12.50 -5.98 -8.74
C GLY A 130 -12.03 -6.76 -7.50
N LEU A 131 -12.66 -6.59 -6.35
CA LEU A 131 -12.37 -7.36 -5.13
C LEU A 131 -12.96 -8.78 -5.26
N THR A 132 -12.35 -9.64 -6.07
CA THR A 132 -12.73 -11.05 -6.19
C THR A 132 -12.48 -11.81 -4.89
N ALA A 133 -12.99 -13.04 -4.79
CA ALA A 133 -12.74 -13.89 -3.62
C ALA A 133 -11.24 -14.17 -3.42
N ASP A 134 -10.48 -14.34 -4.51
CA ASP A 134 -9.04 -14.57 -4.47
C ASP A 134 -8.27 -13.32 -4.00
N VAL A 135 -8.64 -12.15 -4.52
CA VAL A 135 -8.07 -10.86 -4.07
C VAL A 135 -8.32 -10.63 -2.58
N LEU A 136 -9.55 -10.88 -2.10
CA LEU A 136 -9.88 -10.72 -0.68
C LEU A 136 -9.06 -11.67 0.20
N ARG A 137 -8.93 -12.94 -0.19
CA ARG A 137 -8.11 -13.92 0.55
C ARG A 137 -6.63 -13.53 0.56
N ALA A 138 -6.08 -13.16 -0.61
CA ALA A 138 -4.68 -12.74 -0.73
C ALA A 138 -4.41 -11.48 0.10
N SER A 139 -5.34 -10.52 0.11
CA SER A 139 -5.24 -9.32 0.95
C SER A 139 -5.20 -9.67 2.44
N ALA A 140 -6.06 -10.59 2.89
CA ALA A 140 -6.09 -11.01 4.29
C ALA A 140 -4.81 -11.74 4.74
N VAL A 141 -4.17 -12.47 3.84
CA VAL A 141 -2.97 -13.26 4.15
C VAL A 141 -1.69 -12.42 4.06
N HIS A 142 -1.59 -11.55 3.05
CA HIS A 142 -0.31 -10.93 2.70
C HIS A 142 -0.22 -9.44 3.03
N CYS A 143 -1.34 -8.69 2.97
CA CYS A 143 -1.31 -7.23 3.14
C CYS A 143 -1.14 -6.79 4.60
N GLY A 144 -0.50 -5.65 4.80
CA GLY A 144 -0.52 -4.92 6.06
C GLY A 144 -1.83 -4.16 6.25
N ALA A 145 -2.21 -3.39 5.24
CA ALA A 145 -3.46 -2.64 5.21
C ALA A 145 -3.93 -2.41 3.77
N VAL A 146 -5.22 -2.10 3.61
CA VAL A 146 -5.84 -1.71 2.34
C VAL A 146 -6.57 -0.39 2.53
N ALA A 147 -6.26 0.58 1.68
CA ALA A 147 -6.97 1.85 1.64
C ALA A 147 -8.07 1.80 0.57
N VAL A 148 -9.30 2.16 0.95
CA VAL A 148 -10.42 2.27 0.00
C VAL A 148 -10.67 3.74 -0.28
N SER A 149 -10.64 4.12 -1.56
CA SER A 149 -10.95 5.47 -2.01
C SER A 149 -12.43 5.77 -1.84
N ALA A 150 -12.74 6.75 -1.00
CA ALA A 150 -14.12 7.16 -0.71
C ALA A 150 -14.62 8.14 -1.77
N TYR A 151 -15.01 7.63 -2.93
CA TYR A 151 -15.58 8.38 -4.04
C TYR A 151 -17.04 7.98 -4.27
N ALA A 152 -17.83 8.92 -4.77
CA ALA A 152 -19.20 8.60 -5.18
C ALA A 152 -19.23 7.57 -6.33
N PRO A 153 -20.19 6.64 -6.34
CA PRO A 153 -21.22 6.44 -5.32
C PRO A 153 -20.66 5.73 -4.06
N PHE A 154 -20.89 6.31 -2.89
CA PHE A 154 -20.33 5.83 -1.61
C PHE A 154 -20.77 4.43 -1.19
N LEU A 155 -21.81 3.88 -1.81
CA LEU A 155 -22.23 2.50 -1.59
C LEU A 155 -21.15 1.50 -2.03
N GLU A 156 -20.42 1.78 -3.13
CA GLU A 156 -19.29 0.95 -3.57
C GLU A 156 -18.18 0.94 -2.50
N THR A 157 -17.90 2.11 -1.92
CA THR A 157 -16.91 2.23 -0.83
C THR A 157 -17.32 1.42 0.39
N ALA A 158 -18.56 1.58 0.85
CA ALA A 158 -19.08 0.87 2.03
C ALA A 158 -19.07 -0.65 1.84
N GLU A 159 -19.43 -1.12 0.64
CA GLU A 159 -19.37 -2.55 0.30
C GLU A 159 -17.94 -3.07 0.30
N ALA A 160 -17.00 -2.35 -0.31
CA ALA A 160 -15.59 -2.72 -0.34
C ALA A 160 -15.01 -2.81 1.08
N VAL A 161 -15.27 -1.82 1.93
CA VAL A 161 -14.86 -1.82 3.34
C VAL A 161 -15.41 -3.02 4.08
N ARG A 162 -16.72 -3.30 3.96
CA ARG A 162 -17.37 -4.44 4.62
C ARG A 162 -16.77 -5.77 4.18
N ARG A 163 -16.49 -5.94 2.89
CA ARG A 163 -15.92 -7.18 2.34
C ARG A 163 -14.48 -7.40 2.82
N LEU A 164 -13.64 -6.37 2.80
CA LEU A 164 -12.25 -6.43 3.27
C LEU A 164 -12.20 -6.67 4.78
N ALA A 165 -12.92 -5.87 5.56
CA ALA A 165 -12.97 -6.01 7.03
C ALA A 165 -13.55 -7.37 7.44
N GLY A 166 -14.53 -7.90 6.70
CA GLY A 166 -15.08 -9.24 6.91
C GLY A 166 -14.08 -10.39 6.72
N GLN A 167 -12.97 -10.14 6.03
CA GLN A 167 -11.82 -11.06 5.92
C GLN A 167 -10.72 -10.79 6.95
N GLY A 168 -10.92 -9.84 7.86
CA GLY A 168 -9.92 -9.46 8.86
C GLY A 168 -8.82 -8.52 8.34
N VAL A 169 -8.99 -7.94 7.14
CA VAL A 169 -8.06 -6.96 6.59
C VAL A 169 -8.17 -5.64 7.36
N GLN A 170 -7.05 -5.03 7.71
CA GLN A 170 -7.03 -3.66 8.20
C GLN A 170 -7.38 -2.70 7.07
N VAL A 171 -8.46 -1.92 7.23
CA VAL A 171 -8.97 -1.03 6.19
C VAL A 171 -8.84 0.42 6.61
N ASN A 172 -8.32 1.24 5.70
CA ASN A 172 -8.28 2.70 5.81
C ASN A 172 -9.18 3.32 4.73
N LEU A 173 -9.64 4.55 4.96
CA LEU A 173 -10.35 5.34 3.95
C LEU A 173 -9.46 6.45 3.43
N HIS A 174 -9.34 6.55 2.12
CA HIS A 174 -8.77 7.71 1.44
C HIS A 174 -9.89 8.62 0.96
N PHE A 175 -10.00 9.79 1.57
CA PHE A 175 -11.01 10.78 1.23
C PHE A 175 -10.34 12.03 0.64
N LEU A 176 -10.78 12.42 -0.56
CA LEU A 176 -10.30 13.65 -1.20
C LEU A 176 -11.03 14.86 -0.61
N LEU A 177 -10.35 15.60 0.26
CA LEU A 177 -10.89 16.81 0.90
C LEU A 177 -10.81 18.02 -0.04
N SER A 178 -11.93 18.71 -0.14
CA SER A 178 -12.07 19.98 -0.83
C SER A 178 -13.14 20.83 -0.13
N SER A 179 -13.29 22.10 -0.50
CA SER A 179 -14.38 22.94 0.00
C SER A 179 -15.77 22.35 -0.30
N ARG A 180 -15.90 21.51 -1.33
CA ARG A 180 -17.17 20.87 -1.70
C ARG A 180 -17.42 19.55 -1.00
N SER A 181 -16.38 18.88 -0.47
CA SER A 181 -16.48 17.54 0.10
C SER A 181 -16.29 17.47 1.62
N VAL A 182 -15.87 18.58 2.25
CA VAL A 182 -15.58 18.61 3.69
C VAL A 182 -16.80 18.26 4.56
N ALA A 183 -17.99 18.77 4.20
CA ALA A 183 -19.20 18.43 4.94
C ALA A 183 -19.56 16.95 4.88
N THR A 184 -19.37 16.32 3.71
CA THR A 184 -19.53 14.87 3.53
C THR A 184 -18.51 14.10 4.36
N ALA A 185 -17.24 14.51 4.35
CA ALA A 185 -16.20 13.87 5.16
C ALA A 185 -16.54 13.88 6.66
N ILE A 186 -17.00 15.02 7.17
CA ILE A 186 -17.41 15.17 8.58
C ILE A 186 -18.58 14.24 8.93
N SER A 187 -19.51 14.01 7.99
CA SER A 187 -20.66 13.12 8.24
C SER A 187 -20.29 11.62 8.30
N TRP A 188 -19.05 11.26 7.96
CA TRP A 188 -18.54 9.88 8.00
C TRP A 188 -17.75 9.56 9.27
N ILE A 189 -17.45 10.56 10.08
CA ILE A 189 -16.77 10.46 11.38
C ILE A 189 -17.79 10.38 12.51
#